data_889b844a6ae31f7079aa8448ef25a0f0
#
_entry.id   889b844a6ae31f7079aa8448ef25a0f0
#
_cell.length_a   1.000
_cell.length_b   1.000
_cell.length_c   1.000
_cell.angle_alpha   90.00
_cell.angle_beta   90.00
_cell.angle_gamma   90.00
#
_symmetry.space_group_name_H-M   'P 1'
#
loop_
_entity.id
_entity.type
_entity.pdbx_description
1 polymer ?
#
loop_
_entity_poly.entity_id
_entity_poly.type
_entity_poly.pdbx_seq_one_letter_code
_entity_poly.pdbx_strand_id
1 'polypeptide(L)'
;MAVPVVIDVPHQLGRDGARQRLKTRFDELGGHMPGGVGEVRATWPGDYEMALEIVAMGQTIPAKLDVMDACVRVHVSLPPMLAYFSGMIGAAVREQGTKLLN
;
A
#
# COMPACT_ATOMS: atom_id res chain seq x y z
N MET A 1 2.39 -8.52 19.09
CA MET A 1 1.98 -9.25 17.88
C MET A 1 1.37 -8.30 16.87
N ALA A 2 1.81 -8.39 15.63
CA ALA A 2 1.21 -7.58 14.56
C ALA A 2 -0.11 -8.22 14.11
N VAL A 3 -1.07 -7.40 13.75
CA VAL A 3 -2.36 -7.84 13.22
C VAL A 3 -2.30 -7.74 11.70
N PRO A 4 -2.38 -8.86 10.96
CA PRO A 4 -2.32 -8.82 9.51
C PRO A 4 -3.66 -8.35 8.93
N VAL A 5 -3.57 -7.44 7.96
CA VAL A 5 -4.72 -6.99 7.18
C VAL A 5 -4.39 -7.24 5.71
N VAL A 6 -5.27 -7.94 5.00
CA VAL A 6 -5.09 -8.26 3.60
C VAL A 6 -6.22 -7.62 2.81
N ILE A 7 -5.85 -6.82 1.80
CA ILE A 7 -6.81 -6.10 0.98
C ILE A 7 -6.48 -6.35 -0.49
N ASP A 8 -7.48 -6.76 -1.26
CA ASP A 8 -7.32 -6.92 -2.71
C ASP A 8 -7.91 -5.69 -3.40
N VAL A 9 -7.08 -5.03 -4.20
CA VAL A 9 -7.50 -3.87 -4.99
C VAL A 9 -7.62 -4.32 -6.46
N PRO A 10 -8.82 -4.45 -7.00
CA PRO A 10 -8.98 -4.90 -8.37
C PRO A 10 -8.56 -3.82 -9.38
N HIS A 11 -8.04 -4.27 -10.52
CA HIS A 11 -7.69 -3.38 -11.62
C HIS A 11 -7.86 -4.11 -12.95
N GLN A 12 -7.79 -3.35 -14.04
CA GLN A 12 -7.89 -3.90 -15.40
C GLN A 12 -6.67 -3.53 -16.23
N LEU A 13 -5.53 -3.31 -15.57
CA LEU A 13 -4.30 -2.85 -16.23
C LEU A 13 -3.37 -3.97 -16.63
N GLY A 14 -3.62 -5.19 -16.14
CA GLY A 14 -2.67 -6.27 -16.25
C GLY A 14 -1.52 -6.10 -15.27
N ARG A 15 -0.73 -7.15 -15.08
CA ARG A 15 0.36 -7.15 -14.11
C ARG A 15 1.39 -6.05 -14.40
N ASP A 16 1.84 -5.94 -15.64
CA ASP A 16 2.87 -4.96 -16.01
C ASP A 16 2.33 -3.54 -15.96
N GLY A 17 1.10 -3.33 -16.39
CA GLY A 17 0.47 -2.01 -16.32
C GLY A 17 0.29 -1.53 -14.90
N ALA A 18 -0.15 -2.42 -14.01
CA ALA A 18 -0.32 -2.08 -12.60
C ALA A 18 1.03 -1.75 -11.94
N ARG A 19 2.07 -2.56 -12.23
CA ARG A 19 3.42 -2.31 -11.73
C ARG A 19 3.93 -0.94 -12.16
N GLN A 20 3.79 -0.62 -13.43
CA GLN A 20 4.25 0.66 -13.95
C GLN A 20 3.47 1.82 -13.35
N ARG A 21 2.16 1.67 -13.20
CA ARG A 21 1.31 2.68 -12.59
C ARG A 21 1.73 2.97 -11.16
N LEU A 22 1.98 1.91 -10.39
CA LEU A 22 2.42 2.06 -9.01
C LEU A 22 3.76 2.78 -8.91
N LYS A 23 4.72 2.42 -9.76
CA LYS A 23 6.02 3.09 -9.76
C LYS A 23 5.88 4.58 -10.07
N THR A 24 5.14 4.90 -11.11
CA THR A 24 4.95 6.29 -11.53
C THR A 24 4.24 7.11 -10.44
N ARG A 25 3.18 6.57 -9.87
CA ARG A 25 2.39 7.28 -8.86
C ARG A 25 3.17 7.49 -7.57
N PHE A 26 3.95 6.50 -7.15
CA PHE A 26 4.77 6.67 -5.94
C PHE A 26 5.89 7.68 -6.16
N ASP A 27 6.48 7.74 -7.36
CA ASP A 27 7.47 8.76 -7.69
C ASP A 27 6.83 10.16 -7.63
N GLU A 28 5.60 10.30 -8.12
CA GLU A 28 4.86 11.57 -8.07
C GLU A 28 4.55 12.01 -6.64
N LEU A 29 4.32 11.06 -5.74
CA LEU A 29 4.04 11.36 -4.34
C LEU A 29 5.28 11.88 -3.59
N GLY A 30 6.47 11.64 -4.14
CA GLY A 30 7.70 12.13 -3.53
C GLY A 30 7.99 11.57 -2.14
N GLY A 31 7.42 10.40 -1.82
CA GLY A 31 7.60 9.78 -0.52
C GLY A 31 6.69 10.31 0.57
N HIS A 32 5.70 11.12 0.22
CA HIS A 32 4.75 11.69 1.18
C HIS A 32 3.35 11.15 0.94
N MET A 33 2.63 10.88 2.01
CA MET A 33 1.23 10.50 1.91
C MET A 33 0.36 11.73 1.67
N PRO A 34 -0.73 11.59 0.88
CA PRO A 34 -1.73 12.65 0.75
C PRO A 34 -2.28 13.02 2.12
N GLY A 35 -2.40 14.32 2.38
CA GLY A 35 -2.90 14.82 3.65
C GLY A 35 -1.84 15.08 4.70
N GLY A 36 -0.55 14.87 4.40
CA GLY A 36 0.55 15.17 5.32
C GLY A 36 0.61 14.29 6.56
N VAL A 37 0.06 13.07 6.49
CA VAL A 37 -0.10 12.19 7.65
C VAL A 37 1.21 11.50 8.03
N GLY A 38 2.18 11.42 7.11
CA GLY A 38 3.45 10.75 7.38
C GLY A 38 4.28 10.54 6.13
N GLU A 39 5.29 9.69 6.25
CA GLU A 39 6.16 9.32 5.15
C GLU A 39 5.86 7.91 4.67
N VAL A 40 6.04 7.69 3.38
CA VAL A 40 5.95 6.37 2.77
C VAL A 40 7.27 6.10 2.06
N ARG A 41 7.92 4.99 2.42
CA ARG A 41 9.11 4.52 1.73
C ARG A 41 8.76 3.27 0.95
N ALA A 42 9.13 3.25 -0.32
CA ALA A 42 8.82 2.13 -1.20
C ALA A 42 10.09 1.53 -1.76
N THR A 43 10.17 0.20 -1.74
CA THR A 43 11.24 -0.55 -2.38
C THR A 43 10.62 -1.68 -3.20
N TRP A 44 11.37 -2.18 -4.18
CA TRP A 44 10.92 -3.27 -5.05
C TRP A 44 11.85 -4.46 -4.89
N PRO A 45 11.60 -5.35 -3.90
CA PRO A 45 12.42 -6.55 -3.73
C PRO A 45 12.29 -7.55 -4.85
N GLY A 46 11.21 -7.47 -5.64
CA GLY A 46 10.97 -8.31 -6.81
C GLY A 46 10.30 -7.51 -7.90
N ASP A 47 10.17 -8.11 -9.09
CA ASP A 47 9.57 -7.42 -10.23
C ASP A 47 8.11 -7.03 -9.99
N TYR A 48 7.37 -7.87 -9.27
CA TYR A 48 5.95 -7.66 -9.00
C TYR A 48 5.65 -7.62 -7.51
N GLU A 49 6.67 -7.33 -6.71
CA GLU A 49 6.53 -7.17 -5.28
C GLU A 49 7.03 -5.79 -4.86
N MET A 50 6.23 -5.10 -4.09
CA MET A 50 6.57 -3.79 -3.57
C MET A 50 6.49 -3.83 -2.05
N ALA A 51 7.54 -3.37 -1.38
CA ALA A 51 7.56 -3.26 0.06
C ALA A 51 7.42 -1.80 0.46
N LEU A 52 6.50 -1.53 1.36
CA LEU A 52 6.24 -0.18 1.86
C LEU A 52 6.52 -0.11 3.35
N GLU A 53 7.07 1.02 3.77
CA GLU A 53 7.13 1.40 5.17
C GLU A 53 6.37 2.71 5.31
N ILE A 54 5.30 2.67 6.10
CA ILE A 54 4.47 3.84 6.35
C ILE A 54 4.82 4.34 7.74
N VAL A 55 5.34 5.55 7.83
CA VAL A 55 5.67 6.17 9.12
C VAL A 55 4.59 7.19 9.44
N ALA A 56 3.82 6.91 10.49
CA ALA A 56 2.72 7.77 10.91
C ALA A 56 2.59 7.72 12.42
N MET A 57 2.39 8.86 13.04
CA MET A 57 2.18 8.99 14.49
C MET A 57 3.28 8.31 15.32
N GLY A 58 4.54 8.42 14.88
CA GLY A 58 5.67 7.79 15.56
C GLY A 58 5.76 6.29 15.42
N GLN A 59 4.93 5.69 14.55
CA GLN A 59 4.91 4.25 14.30
C GLN A 59 5.34 3.96 12.87
N THR A 60 6.08 2.87 12.69
CA THR A 60 6.40 2.36 11.37
C THR A 60 5.51 1.17 11.07
N ILE A 61 4.73 1.26 10.00
CA ILE A 61 3.80 0.22 9.61
C ILE A 61 4.34 -0.43 8.33
N PRO A 62 4.80 -1.69 8.40
CA PRO A 62 5.24 -2.38 7.19
C PRO A 62 4.06 -2.84 6.37
N ALA A 63 4.19 -2.75 5.06
CA ALA A 63 3.19 -3.24 4.13
C ALA A 63 3.89 -3.87 2.93
N LYS A 64 3.21 -4.81 2.30
CA LYS A 64 3.74 -5.48 1.12
C LYS A 64 2.63 -5.57 0.09
N LEU A 65 2.97 -5.27 -1.16
CA LEU A 65 2.04 -5.35 -2.27
C LEU A 65 2.50 -6.43 -3.24
N ASP A 66 1.59 -7.34 -3.55
CA ASP A 66 1.80 -8.34 -4.59
C ASP A 66 1.00 -7.93 -5.82
N VAL A 67 1.69 -7.61 -6.91
CA VAL A 67 1.04 -7.17 -8.14
C VAL A 67 0.64 -8.39 -8.96
N MET A 68 -0.66 -8.54 -9.18
CA MET A 68 -1.24 -9.65 -9.94
C MET A 68 -1.94 -9.12 -11.20
N ASP A 69 -2.35 -10.04 -12.08
CA ASP A 69 -2.96 -9.64 -13.35
C ASP A 69 -4.26 -8.85 -13.17
N ALA A 70 -5.08 -9.25 -12.22
CA ALA A 70 -6.41 -8.68 -12.04
C ALA A 70 -6.55 -7.86 -10.75
N CYS A 71 -5.55 -7.88 -9.88
CA CYS A 71 -5.62 -7.14 -8.62
C CYS A 71 -4.22 -6.91 -8.06
N VAL A 72 -4.15 -6.00 -7.09
CA VAL A 72 -2.96 -5.83 -6.25
C VAL A 72 -3.37 -6.26 -4.85
N ARG A 73 -2.67 -7.26 -4.31
CA ARG A 73 -2.93 -7.72 -2.94
C ARG A 73 -2.03 -6.98 -1.98
N VAL A 74 -2.64 -6.26 -1.07
CA VAL A 74 -1.94 -5.44 -0.08
C VAL A 74 -1.94 -6.17 1.26
N HIS A 75 -0.75 -6.42 1.79
CA HIS A 75 -0.58 -7.01 3.12
C HIS A 75 -0.06 -5.92 4.06
N VAL A 76 -0.82 -5.61 5.08
CA VAL A 76 -0.44 -4.59 6.07
C VAL A 76 -0.32 -5.28 7.42
N SER A 77 0.81 -5.05 8.11
CA SER A 77 1.00 -5.56 9.47
C SER A 77 0.82 -4.41 10.45
N LEU A 78 -0.30 -4.40 11.18
CA LEU A 78 -0.61 -3.33 12.11
C LEU A 78 -0.04 -3.62 13.50
N PRO A 79 0.55 -2.62 14.17
CA PRO A 79 0.85 -2.73 15.60
C PRO A 79 -0.44 -3.00 16.38
N PRO A 80 -0.37 -3.72 17.52
CA PRO A 80 -1.58 -4.05 18.30
C PRO A 80 -2.42 -2.83 18.67
N MET A 81 -1.80 -1.70 18.96
CA MET A 81 -2.53 -0.48 19.33
C MET A 81 -3.34 0.08 18.14
N LEU A 82 -2.95 -0.23 16.90
CA LEU A 82 -3.66 0.22 15.70
C LEU A 82 -4.63 -0.82 15.15
N ALA A 83 -4.64 -2.03 15.72
CA ALA A 83 -5.54 -3.10 15.28
C ALA A 83 -7.00 -2.70 15.40
N TYR A 84 -7.30 -1.85 16.35
CA TYR A 84 -8.64 -1.29 16.56
C TYR A 84 -9.17 -0.57 15.33
N PHE A 85 -8.27 0.00 14.53
CA PHE A 85 -8.63 0.77 13.35
C PHE A 85 -8.45 0.00 12.05
N SER A 86 -8.35 -1.33 12.14
CA SER A 86 -8.06 -2.16 10.96
C SER A 86 -9.07 -1.99 9.83
N GLY A 87 -10.36 -1.88 10.15
CA GLY A 87 -11.40 -1.65 9.16
C GLY A 87 -11.26 -0.31 8.45
N MET A 88 -10.97 0.75 9.20
CA MET A 88 -10.77 2.09 8.67
C MET A 88 -9.50 2.14 7.80
N ILE A 89 -8.41 1.54 8.27
CA ILE A 89 -7.16 1.49 7.53
C ILE A 89 -7.34 0.69 6.24
N GLY A 90 -8.04 -0.44 6.30
CA GLY A 90 -8.33 -1.25 5.13
C GLY A 90 -9.12 -0.48 4.07
N ALA A 91 -10.15 0.27 4.50
CA ALA A 91 -10.93 1.09 3.60
C ALA A 91 -10.09 2.20 2.96
N ALA A 92 -9.24 2.86 3.76
CA ALA A 92 -8.36 3.91 3.25
C ALA A 92 -7.34 3.35 2.24
N VAL A 93 -6.75 2.19 2.53
CA VAL A 93 -5.80 1.55 1.62
C VAL A 93 -6.48 1.18 0.30
N ARG A 94 -7.69 0.63 0.37
CA ARG A 94 -8.44 0.27 -0.84
C ARG A 94 -8.76 1.49 -1.68
N GLU A 95 -9.19 2.58 -1.06
CA GLU A 95 -9.50 3.81 -1.77
C GLU A 95 -8.26 4.41 -2.44
N GLN A 96 -7.15 4.50 -1.71
CA GLN A 96 -5.90 5.02 -2.26
C GLN A 96 -5.36 4.11 -3.35
N GLY A 97 -5.42 2.80 -3.15
CA GLY A 97 -4.99 1.83 -4.15
C GLY A 97 -5.79 1.95 -5.44
N THR A 98 -7.10 2.13 -5.34
CA THR A 98 -7.96 2.32 -6.50
C THR A 98 -7.58 3.59 -7.26
N LYS A 99 -7.30 4.68 -6.54
CA LYS A 99 -6.87 5.94 -7.17
C LYS A 99 -5.51 5.80 -7.84
N LEU A 100 -4.58 5.06 -7.23
CA LEU A 100 -3.25 4.84 -7.78
C LEU A 100 -3.29 4.01 -9.07
N LEU A 101 -4.24 3.08 -9.17
CA LEU A 101 -4.35 2.16 -10.29
C LEU A 101 -5.27 2.67 -11.40
N ASN A 102 -6.03 3.68 -11.14
CA ASN A 102 -6.88 4.35 -12.12
C ASN A 102 -6.24 5.69 -12.55
#